data_1d1dd27caa0c6a8e6e09a9a30f07d946
#
_entry.id   1d1dd27caa0c6a8e6e09a9a30f07d946
#
_cell.length_a   1.000
_cell.length_b   1.000
_cell.length_c   1.000
_cell.angle_alpha   90.00
_cell.angle_beta   90.00
_cell.angle_gamma   90.00
#
_symmetry.space_group_name_H-M   'P 1'
#
loop_
_entity.id
_entity.type
_entity.pdbx_description
1 polymer ?
#
loop_
_entity_poly.entity_id
_entity_poly.type
_entity_poly.pdbx_seq_one_letter_code
_entity_poly.pdbx_strand_id
1 'polypeptide(L)'
;MGKTTGFIEFQREAAPYRDANERLLDFDEIYTQPDAPHLEKQGARCMDCGVPFCQSNAPREHRIGRAGCPIHNLIPEWNDLVYRGQWRDALDRLHATNNFPEFTGRVCPAPCEGSCVLGITDPPVTIKNIEMAIIDRGFAEGWVRPQPPVSRTGKSIAIVGSGPAGLAAAAQLNRVGHLVTVYERADRIGGLLMYGIPNMKLDKTRIVDRRVELLRSEGIEFKTGVDVGDGSDTTFDVSELIAANDAVLLTTGATTPRDLKIPGRKLNGIYFAMDFLTANTRSLLDSNLEDGQYINARDKDVVVIGGGDTGTDCLGTSLRHNCRSLTNFEVFPAPPDERAPSNPWPEDPMVFKVDYGHAEAAAKFGVDPRTWAIDSLEFIDDGQGNVAGIKTVDLEYKGRQRTTRPATERTWETNLVILAMGFLGPEHYVSAALGLDLDQRSNYAAEKGSYETSIPNVFAAGDCRSGQNIVVRAINEGREAARSIDRHLMGSSVLPG
;
A
#
# COMPACT_ATOMS: atom_id res chain seq x y z
N MET A 1 0.50 25.76 -16.22
CA MET A 1 -0.81 26.22 -15.72
C MET A 1 -1.91 25.55 -16.52
N GLY A 2 -2.79 24.78 -15.90
CA GLY A 2 -3.99 24.26 -16.56
C GLY A 2 -4.76 25.40 -17.23
N LYS A 3 -5.99 25.18 -17.63
CA LYS A 3 -6.81 26.28 -18.13
C LYS A 3 -7.21 27.18 -16.96
N THR A 4 -6.97 28.50 -17.04
CA THR A 4 -7.27 29.46 -15.94
C THR A 4 -8.71 29.39 -15.43
N THR A 5 -9.65 29.00 -16.28
CA THR A 5 -11.07 28.86 -15.98
C THR A 5 -11.53 27.38 -15.96
N GLY A 6 -10.60 26.45 -16.12
CA GLY A 6 -10.93 25.03 -16.30
C GLY A 6 -11.71 24.42 -15.15
N PHE A 7 -11.42 24.82 -13.92
CA PHE A 7 -12.15 24.34 -12.72
C PHE A 7 -13.61 24.86 -12.64
N ILE A 8 -13.94 25.95 -13.35
CA ILE A 8 -15.30 26.48 -13.48
C ILE A 8 -16.03 25.82 -14.67
N GLU A 9 -15.30 25.58 -15.78
CA GLU A 9 -15.89 25.06 -17.02
C GLU A 9 -16.12 23.56 -17.02
N PHE A 10 -15.24 22.81 -16.35
CA PHE A 10 -15.29 21.35 -16.33
C PHE A 10 -15.63 20.81 -14.94
N GLN A 11 -16.57 19.90 -14.88
CA GLN A 11 -16.89 19.18 -13.64
C GLN A 11 -15.81 18.13 -13.33
N ARG A 12 -15.68 17.76 -12.03
CA ARG A 12 -14.85 16.61 -11.66
C ARG A 12 -15.53 15.32 -12.11
N GLU A 13 -14.84 14.59 -12.94
CA GLU A 13 -15.26 13.27 -13.41
C GLU A 13 -14.11 12.28 -13.18
N ALA A 14 -14.17 11.54 -12.07
CA ALA A 14 -13.19 10.47 -11.82
C ALA A 14 -13.44 9.31 -12.79
N ALA A 15 -12.36 8.64 -13.20
CA ALA A 15 -12.49 7.41 -13.97
C ALA A 15 -13.33 6.40 -13.19
N PRO A 16 -14.45 5.90 -13.75
CA PRO A 16 -15.27 4.91 -13.08
C PRO A 16 -14.50 3.59 -12.98
N TYR A 17 -14.86 2.77 -12.01
CA TYR A 17 -14.51 1.35 -12.03
C TYR A 17 -15.37 0.60 -13.05
N ARG A 18 -14.94 -0.57 -13.49
CA ARG A 18 -15.76 -1.51 -14.25
C ARG A 18 -17.06 -1.79 -13.47
N ASP A 19 -18.12 -2.16 -14.16
CA ASP A 19 -19.38 -2.49 -13.50
C ASP A 19 -19.19 -3.53 -12.37
N ALA A 20 -19.86 -3.34 -11.24
CA ALA A 20 -19.63 -4.16 -10.05
C ALA A 20 -19.97 -5.65 -10.27
N ASN A 21 -21.01 -5.94 -11.05
CA ASN A 21 -21.41 -7.32 -11.35
C ASN A 21 -20.44 -7.98 -12.35
N GLU A 22 -19.93 -7.22 -13.33
CA GLU A 22 -18.97 -7.73 -14.30
C GLU A 22 -17.63 -8.06 -13.65
N ARG A 23 -17.08 -7.15 -12.83
CA ARG A 23 -15.79 -7.34 -12.19
C ARG A 23 -15.75 -8.42 -11.11
N LEU A 24 -16.92 -8.85 -10.61
CA LEU A 24 -17.05 -10.00 -9.69
C LEU A 24 -16.81 -11.35 -10.38
N LEU A 25 -16.80 -11.40 -11.71
CA LEU A 25 -16.63 -12.63 -12.49
C LEU A 25 -15.17 -13.00 -12.75
N ASP A 26 -14.24 -12.08 -12.43
CA ASP A 26 -12.83 -12.25 -12.72
C ASP A 26 -11.93 -11.62 -11.65
N PHE A 27 -10.61 -11.80 -11.81
CA PHE A 27 -9.57 -11.14 -11.02
C PHE A 27 -8.79 -10.07 -11.80
N ASP A 28 -9.33 -9.61 -12.93
CA ASP A 28 -8.75 -8.51 -13.72
C ASP A 28 -8.89 -7.17 -12.99
N GLU A 29 -8.05 -6.19 -13.36
CA GLU A 29 -8.08 -4.88 -12.73
C GLU A 29 -9.46 -4.23 -12.81
N ILE A 30 -9.89 -3.66 -11.70
CA ILE A 30 -11.20 -2.99 -11.56
C ILE A 30 -11.28 -1.65 -12.29
N TYR A 31 -10.16 -1.10 -12.73
CA TYR A 31 -10.06 0.22 -13.33
C TYR A 31 -10.52 0.24 -14.79
N THR A 32 -11.18 1.34 -15.18
CA THR A 32 -11.34 1.69 -16.59
C THR A 32 -10.23 2.67 -17.00
N GLN A 33 -9.97 2.74 -18.31
CA GLN A 33 -9.01 3.71 -18.85
C GLN A 33 -9.78 4.81 -19.57
N PRO A 34 -9.85 6.03 -19.00
CA PRO A 34 -10.46 7.17 -19.67
C PRO A 34 -9.66 7.56 -20.91
N ASP A 35 -10.32 8.13 -21.90
CA ASP A 35 -9.67 8.65 -23.10
C ASP A 35 -8.86 9.92 -22.81
N ALA A 36 -7.98 10.28 -23.75
CA ALA A 36 -7.13 11.45 -23.61
C ALA A 36 -7.93 12.76 -23.48
N PRO A 37 -9.01 13.02 -24.27
CA PRO A 37 -9.83 14.22 -24.12
C PRO A 37 -10.47 14.37 -22.75
N HIS A 38 -10.89 13.27 -22.11
CA HIS A 38 -11.40 13.28 -20.73
C HIS A 38 -10.31 13.71 -19.75
N LEU A 39 -9.14 13.09 -19.83
CA LEU A 39 -8.01 13.37 -18.95
C LEU A 39 -7.46 14.79 -19.13
N GLU A 40 -7.43 15.31 -20.34
CA GLU A 40 -7.07 16.69 -20.65
C GLU A 40 -8.02 17.68 -19.97
N LYS A 41 -9.35 17.44 -19.99
CA LYS A 41 -10.32 18.24 -19.25
C LYS A 41 -10.10 18.16 -17.73
N GLN A 42 -9.79 16.98 -17.19
CA GLN A 42 -9.51 16.83 -15.76
C GLN A 42 -8.19 17.53 -15.38
N GLY A 43 -7.15 17.47 -16.20
CA GLY A 43 -5.90 18.22 -16.02
C GLY A 43 -6.11 19.73 -16.08
N ALA A 44 -7.00 20.20 -16.96
CA ALA A 44 -7.37 21.62 -17.10
C ALA A 44 -7.97 22.22 -15.82
N ARG A 45 -8.56 21.41 -14.93
CA ARG A 45 -9.11 21.85 -13.64
C ARG A 45 -8.06 22.28 -12.63
N CYS A 46 -6.77 21.98 -12.87
CA CYS A 46 -5.70 22.39 -11.97
C CYS A 46 -5.47 23.90 -12.04
N MET A 47 -5.58 24.57 -10.90
CA MET A 47 -5.40 26.03 -10.79
C MET A 47 -3.94 26.49 -10.79
N ASP A 48 -2.97 25.54 -10.76
CA ASP A 48 -1.54 25.83 -10.62
C ASP A 48 -1.25 26.79 -9.46
N CYS A 49 -1.64 26.37 -8.25
CA CYS A 49 -1.56 27.19 -7.05
C CYS A 49 -0.09 27.58 -6.76
N GLY A 50 0.18 28.85 -6.47
CA GLY A 50 1.53 29.32 -6.09
C GLY A 50 2.10 28.61 -4.86
N VAL A 51 1.21 28.10 -3.98
CA VAL A 51 1.55 27.19 -2.87
C VAL A 51 0.70 25.93 -3.03
N PRO A 52 1.19 24.90 -3.76
CA PRO A 52 0.42 23.71 -4.05
C PRO A 52 0.43 22.72 -2.88
N PHE A 53 -0.59 22.76 -2.03
CA PHE A 53 -0.70 21.84 -0.90
C PHE A 53 -0.78 20.36 -1.30
N CYS A 54 -1.21 20.05 -2.51
CA CYS A 54 -1.16 18.69 -3.05
C CYS A 54 0.26 18.12 -3.12
N GLN A 55 1.30 18.97 -3.24
CA GLN A 55 2.71 18.57 -3.21
C GLN A 55 3.30 18.56 -1.80
N SER A 56 2.63 19.19 -0.84
CA SER A 56 3.17 19.32 0.49
C SER A 56 3.14 17.98 1.22
N ASN A 57 4.18 17.71 1.99
CA ASN A 57 4.19 16.66 3.00
C ASN A 57 4.11 17.37 4.37
N ALA A 58 3.01 18.08 4.61
CA ALA A 58 2.83 18.85 5.83
C ALA A 58 2.63 17.89 7.01
N PRO A 59 3.61 17.75 7.94
CA PRO A 59 3.42 16.97 9.14
C PRO A 59 2.51 17.76 10.08
N ARG A 60 1.46 17.13 10.61
CA ARG A 60 0.90 17.56 11.89
C ARG A 60 1.76 17.04 13.02
N GLU A 61 1.85 17.77 14.11
CA GLU A 61 2.63 17.44 15.33
C GLU A 61 2.35 16.03 15.89
N HIS A 62 1.23 15.39 15.51
CA HIS A 62 0.85 14.05 15.99
C HIS A 62 0.33 13.07 14.93
N ARG A 63 0.31 13.43 13.62
CA ARG A 63 -0.20 12.56 12.54
C ARG A 63 0.60 12.72 11.25
N ILE A 64 1.73 12.07 11.17
CA ILE A 64 2.61 12.10 9.99
C ILE A 64 1.87 11.47 8.78
N GLY A 65 1.83 12.18 7.65
CA GLY A 65 1.50 11.60 6.34
C GLY A 65 0.03 11.63 5.91
N ARG A 66 -0.79 12.55 6.47
CA ARG A 66 -2.20 12.70 6.07
C ARG A 66 -2.52 13.96 5.26
N ALA A 67 -1.53 14.66 4.74
CA ALA A 67 -1.75 15.83 3.89
C ALA A 67 -0.75 15.85 2.75
N GLY A 68 -1.21 16.11 1.53
CA GLY A 68 -0.37 16.25 0.35
C GLY A 68 0.31 14.95 -0.11
N CYS A 69 1.41 15.08 -0.83
CA CYS A 69 2.16 13.98 -1.40
C CYS A 69 3.50 13.78 -0.68
N PRO A 70 3.74 12.63 -0.01
CA PRO A 70 5.00 12.37 0.71
C PRO A 70 6.27 12.44 -0.14
N ILE A 71 6.18 12.19 -1.44
CA ILE A 71 7.32 12.27 -2.38
C ILE A 71 7.36 13.60 -3.15
N HIS A 72 6.55 14.57 -2.74
CA HIS A 72 6.51 15.91 -3.34
C HIS A 72 6.30 15.89 -4.86
N ASN A 73 5.39 15.02 -5.35
CA ASN A 73 5.07 14.94 -6.78
C ASN A 73 4.73 16.30 -7.38
N LEU A 74 5.29 16.59 -8.56
CA LEU A 74 5.12 17.86 -9.28
C LEU A 74 3.75 17.95 -9.96
N ILE A 75 2.69 17.84 -9.16
CA ILE A 75 1.31 17.63 -9.59
C ILE A 75 0.77 18.74 -10.49
N PRO A 76 0.92 20.04 -10.18
CA PRO A 76 0.46 21.10 -11.08
C PRO A 76 1.15 21.06 -12.44
N GLU A 77 2.46 20.78 -12.48
CA GLU A 77 3.22 20.75 -13.72
C GLU A 77 2.74 19.63 -14.65
N TRP A 78 2.60 18.41 -14.15
CA TRP A 78 2.12 17.32 -15.01
C TRP A 78 0.66 17.49 -15.44
N ASN A 79 -0.21 18.09 -14.59
CA ASN A 79 -1.59 18.37 -14.95
C ASN A 79 -1.67 19.36 -16.12
N ASP A 80 -0.83 20.39 -16.12
CA ASP A 80 -0.71 21.33 -17.24
C ASP A 80 -0.23 20.65 -18.52
N LEU A 81 0.79 19.80 -18.41
CA LEU A 81 1.34 19.05 -19.54
C LEU A 81 0.30 18.09 -20.13
N VAL A 82 -0.47 17.39 -19.31
CA VAL A 82 -1.57 16.52 -19.76
C VAL A 82 -2.67 17.36 -20.44
N TYR A 83 -3.07 18.49 -19.85
CA TYR A 83 -4.04 19.40 -20.48
C TYR A 83 -3.60 19.85 -21.87
N ARG A 84 -2.30 20.05 -22.09
CA ARG A 84 -1.73 20.45 -23.40
C ARG A 84 -1.43 19.27 -24.32
N GLY A 85 -1.76 18.05 -23.95
CA GLY A 85 -1.44 16.85 -24.72
C GLY A 85 0.05 16.48 -24.75
N GLN A 86 0.88 17.08 -23.87
CA GLN A 86 2.32 16.86 -23.78
C GLN A 86 2.63 15.67 -22.82
N TRP A 87 2.12 14.50 -23.16
CA TRP A 87 2.13 13.32 -22.32
C TRP A 87 3.53 12.80 -21.96
N ARG A 88 4.49 12.91 -22.89
CA ARG A 88 5.86 12.48 -22.63
C ARG A 88 6.54 13.37 -21.60
N ASP A 89 6.38 14.68 -21.75
CA ASP A 89 6.92 15.64 -20.77
C ASP A 89 6.25 15.48 -19.40
N ALA A 90 4.95 15.14 -19.37
CA ALA A 90 4.25 14.79 -18.14
C ALA A 90 4.84 13.56 -17.46
N LEU A 91 5.21 12.53 -18.22
CA LEU A 91 5.89 11.33 -17.69
C LEU A 91 7.27 11.68 -17.12
N ASP A 92 8.05 12.50 -17.80
CA ASP A 92 9.38 12.91 -17.31
C ASP A 92 9.27 13.69 -15.99
N ARG A 93 8.24 14.56 -15.88
CA ARG A 93 7.94 15.27 -14.63
C ARG A 93 7.50 14.33 -13.51
N LEU A 94 6.68 13.35 -13.80
CA LEU A 94 6.21 12.35 -12.85
C LEU A 94 7.37 11.48 -12.33
N HIS A 95 8.23 11.00 -13.22
CA HIS A 95 9.40 10.20 -12.87
C HIS A 95 10.50 10.99 -12.12
N ALA A 96 10.50 12.31 -12.16
CA ALA A 96 11.47 13.11 -11.39
C ALA A 96 11.33 12.87 -9.87
N THR A 97 10.13 12.63 -9.40
CA THR A 97 9.82 12.44 -7.98
C THR A 97 9.34 11.04 -7.63
N ASN A 98 8.72 10.30 -8.56
CA ASN A 98 8.13 8.98 -8.30
C ASN A 98 8.76 7.89 -9.19
N ASN A 99 9.36 6.87 -8.57
CA ASN A 99 9.91 5.74 -9.30
C ASN A 99 8.83 4.82 -9.90
N PHE A 100 7.66 4.73 -9.25
CA PHE A 100 6.65 3.71 -9.54
C PHE A 100 5.23 4.27 -9.59
N PRO A 101 4.94 5.17 -10.55
CA PRO A 101 3.60 5.77 -10.68
C PRO A 101 2.51 4.73 -10.99
N GLU A 102 2.85 3.61 -11.60
CA GLU A 102 1.92 2.51 -11.86
C GLU A 102 1.41 1.86 -10.57
N PHE A 103 2.21 1.86 -9.49
CA PHE A 103 1.76 1.39 -8.18
C PHE A 103 0.97 2.47 -7.46
N THR A 104 1.50 3.69 -7.36
CA THR A 104 0.83 4.77 -6.64
C THR A 104 -0.47 5.20 -7.31
N GLY A 105 -0.52 5.26 -8.62
CA GLY A 105 -1.74 5.56 -9.37
C GLY A 105 -2.88 4.56 -9.18
N ARG A 106 -2.55 3.32 -8.76
CA ARG A 106 -3.54 2.26 -8.46
C ARG A 106 -3.87 2.15 -6.98
N VAL A 107 -2.86 2.10 -6.11
CA VAL A 107 -3.06 1.67 -4.72
C VAL A 107 -2.81 2.75 -3.67
N CYS A 108 -2.34 3.95 -4.04
CA CYS A 108 -2.25 5.05 -3.11
C CYS A 108 -3.65 5.60 -2.78
N PRO A 109 -3.97 5.88 -1.51
CA PRO A 109 -5.24 6.52 -1.13
C PRO A 109 -5.34 7.98 -1.59
N ALA A 110 -4.27 8.53 -2.20
CA ALA A 110 -4.20 9.87 -2.79
C ALA A 110 -4.53 11.02 -1.82
N PRO A 111 -3.84 11.16 -0.68
CA PRO A 111 -4.07 12.28 0.23
C PRO A 111 -3.80 13.65 -0.42
N CYS A 112 -3.07 13.67 -1.54
CA CYS A 112 -2.89 14.85 -2.39
C CYS A 112 -4.21 15.41 -2.94
N GLU A 113 -5.20 14.57 -3.26
CA GLU A 113 -6.53 15.03 -3.66
C GLU A 113 -7.25 15.70 -2.49
N GLY A 114 -7.15 15.12 -1.29
CA GLY A 114 -7.70 15.71 -0.06
C GLY A 114 -7.10 17.06 0.32
N SER A 115 -5.87 17.33 -0.11
CA SER A 115 -5.11 18.56 0.13
C SER A 115 -5.13 19.53 -1.06
N CYS A 116 -5.79 19.17 -2.16
CA CYS A 116 -5.94 20.07 -3.30
C CYS A 116 -6.64 21.38 -2.87
N VAL A 117 -6.06 22.55 -3.20
CA VAL A 117 -6.62 23.85 -2.83
C VAL A 117 -8.02 24.05 -3.43
N LEU A 118 -8.25 23.55 -4.63
CA LEU A 118 -9.59 23.55 -5.25
C LEU A 118 -10.62 22.84 -4.37
N GLY A 119 -10.22 21.83 -3.61
CA GLY A 119 -11.07 21.09 -2.67
C GLY A 119 -11.65 21.88 -1.51
N ILE A 120 -11.31 23.19 -1.37
CA ILE A 120 -11.89 24.10 -0.38
C ILE A 120 -13.30 24.56 -0.82
N THR A 121 -13.49 24.81 -2.13
CA THR A 121 -14.72 25.39 -2.70
C THR A 121 -15.42 24.51 -3.70
N ASP A 122 -14.67 23.60 -4.35
CA ASP A 122 -15.12 22.72 -5.43
C ASP A 122 -14.54 21.30 -5.27
N PRO A 123 -15.05 20.29 -5.98
CA PRO A 123 -14.43 18.96 -5.97
C PRO A 123 -12.98 19.02 -6.46
N PRO A 124 -12.02 18.38 -5.76
CA PRO A 124 -10.60 18.44 -6.10
C PRO A 124 -10.28 17.86 -7.48
N VAL A 125 -9.09 18.11 -8.00
CA VAL A 125 -8.58 17.50 -9.23
C VAL A 125 -8.45 15.97 -9.05
N THR A 126 -8.72 15.19 -10.11
CA THR A 126 -8.57 13.72 -10.14
C THR A 126 -7.10 13.31 -10.32
N ILE A 127 -6.26 13.68 -9.35
CA ILE A 127 -4.80 13.57 -9.44
C ILE A 127 -4.36 12.12 -9.67
N LYS A 128 -4.92 11.19 -8.91
CA LYS A 128 -4.58 9.77 -9.00
C LYS A 128 -4.90 9.16 -10.37
N ASN A 129 -6.04 9.51 -10.96
CA ASN A 129 -6.41 9.02 -12.30
C ASN A 129 -5.44 9.56 -13.37
N ILE A 130 -5.05 10.83 -13.29
CA ILE A 130 -4.10 11.44 -14.21
C ILE A 130 -2.72 10.78 -14.05
N GLU A 131 -2.24 10.59 -12.83
CA GLU A 131 -0.99 9.87 -12.53
C GLU A 131 -0.95 8.48 -13.17
N MET A 132 -2.00 7.67 -12.94
CA MET A 132 -2.12 6.34 -13.54
C MET A 132 -2.11 6.38 -15.06
N ALA A 133 -2.84 7.31 -15.67
CA ALA A 133 -2.93 7.44 -17.12
C ALA A 133 -1.59 7.86 -17.76
N ILE A 134 -0.82 8.75 -17.13
CA ILE A 134 0.50 9.16 -17.61
C ILE A 134 1.43 7.93 -17.71
N ILE A 135 1.52 7.15 -16.67
CA ILE A 135 2.46 6.00 -16.64
C ILE A 135 1.98 4.86 -17.53
N ASP A 136 0.69 4.57 -17.57
CA ASP A 136 0.15 3.51 -18.42
C ASP A 136 0.38 3.84 -19.91
N ARG A 137 0.17 5.10 -20.30
CA ARG A 137 0.52 5.58 -21.63
C ARG A 137 2.02 5.51 -21.88
N GLY A 138 2.85 5.88 -20.91
CA GLY A 138 4.31 5.79 -21.03
C GLY A 138 4.81 4.38 -21.35
N PHE A 139 4.20 3.36 -20.77
CA PHE A 139 4.49 1.97 -21.12
C PHE A 139 3.91 1.56 -22.47
N ALA A 140 2.67 1.95 -22.77
CA ALA A 140 2.02 1.60 -24.05
C ALA A 140 2.77 2.17 -25.26
N GLU A 141 3.24 3.41 -25.15
CA GLU A 141 4.02 4.09 -26.21
C GLU A 141 5.52 3.69 -26.20
N GLY A 142 5.95 2.82 -25.29
CA GLY A 142 7.33 2.38 -25.16
C GLY A 142 8.31 3.50 -24.77
N TRP A 143 7.86 4.52 -24.06
CA TRP A 143 8.72 5.58 -23.52
C TRP A 143 9.44 5.13 -22.25
N VAL A 144 8.80 4.29 -21.44
CA VAL A 144 9.42 3.69 -20.26
C VAL A 144 10.31 2.53 -20.72
N ARG A 145 11.62 2.72 -20.62
CA ARG A 145 12.65 1.79 -21.07
C ARG A 145 13.70 1.61 -19.98
N PRO A 146 14.42 0.47 -19.94
CA PRO A 146 15.56 0.30 -19.04
C PRO A 146 16.59 1.41 -19.22
N GLN A 147 17.08 1.95 -18.12
CA GLN A 147 18.12 2.99 -18.06
C GLN A 147 19.27 2.51 -17.17
N PRO A 148 20.11 1.57 -17.67
CA PRO A 148 21.26 1.12 -16.90
C PRO A 148 22.23 2.28 -16.65
N PRO A 149 22.95 2.29 -15.51
CA PRO A 149 23.88 3.35 -15.18
C PRO A 149 25.03 3.41 -16.19
N VAL A 150 25.51 4.62 -16.49
CA VAL A 150 26.59 4.86 -17.46
C VAL A 150 27.92 4.25 -16.97
N SER A 151 28.14 4.23 -15.66
CA SER A 151 29.33 3.65 -15.03
C SER A 151 29.00 3.05 -13.68
N ARG A 152 29.79 2.07 -13.24
CA ARG A 152 29.68 1.46 -11.93
C ARG A 152 30.65 2.09 -10.95
N THR A 153 30.22 2.31 -9.70
CA THR A 153 31.03 2.87 -8.61
C THR A 153 31.96 1.85 -8.00
N GLY A 154 31.72 0.56 -8.21
CA GLY A 154 32.41 -0.53 -7.52
C GLY A 154 31.87 -0.80 -6.11
N LYS A 155 30.93 0.00 -5.61
CA LYS A 155 30.30 -0.21 -4.30
C LYS A 155 29.13 -1.20 -4.42
N SER A 156 29.03 -2.14 -3.46
CA SER A 156 28.02 -3.17 -3.38
C SER A 156 27.04 -2.91 -2.22
N ILE A 157 25.75 -3.02 -2.49
CA ILE A 157 24.69 -2.84 -1.50
C ILE A 157 23.74 -4.04 -1.52
N ALA A 158 23.54 -4.63 -0.35
CA ALA A 158 22.49 -5.63 -0.14
C ALA A 158 21.23 -4.94 0.41
N ILE A 159 20.06 -5.24 -0.18
CA ILE A 159 18.77 -4.76 0.29
C ILE A 159 17.95 -5.98 0.73
N VAL A 160 17.48 -5.98 1.97
CA VAL A 160 16.65 -7.05 2.55
C VAL A 160 15.19 -6.65 2.52
N GLY A 161 14.41 -7.31 1.67
CA GLY A 161 13.01 -7.03 1.41
C GLY A 161 12.78 -6.28 0.09
N SER A 162 11.88 -6.82 -0.74
CA SER A 162 11.56 -6.32 -2.08
C SER A 162 10.27 -5.50 -2.14
N GLY A 163 9.75 -5.05 -1.01
CA GLY A 163 8.59 -4.17 -0.97
C GLY A 163 8.86 -2.79 -1.60
N PRO A 164 7.86 -1.88 -1.62
CA PRO A 164 7.98 -0.56 -2.26
C PRO A 164 9.22 0.24 -1.83
N ALA A 165 9.61 0.17 -0.56
CA ALA A 165 10.80 0.86 -0.04
C ALA A 165 12.10 0.26 -0.61
N GLY A 166 12.21 -1.07 -0.59
CA GLY A 166 13.38 -1.78 -1.12
C GLY A 166 13.55 -1.58 -2.62
N LEU A 167 12.46 -1.68 -3.39
CA LEU A 167 12.50 -1.43 -4.84
C LEU A 167 12.87 0.03 -5.18
N ALA A 168 12.35 1.01 -4.41
CA ALA A 168 12.68 2.41 -4.64
C ALA A 168 14.15 2.70 -4.31
N ALA A 169 14.66 2.14 -3.22
CA ALA A 169 16.06 2.25 -2.88
C ALA A 169 16.96 1.57 -3.93
N ALA A 170 16.60 0.36 -4.37
CA ALA A 170 17.32 -0.37 -5.41
C ALA A 170 17.42 0.44 -6.72
N ALA A 171 16.29 1.01 -7.18
CA ALA A 171 16.27 1.84 -8.38
C ALA A 171 17.19 3.07 -8.26
N GLN A 172 17.14 3.77 -7.13
CA GLN A 172 17.96 4.97 -6.92
C GLN A 172 19.44 4.65 -6.81
N LEU A 173 19.82 3.64 -6.02
CA LEU A 173 21.21 3.23 -5.85
C LEU A 173 21.82 2.68 -7.14
N ASN A 174 21.07 1.88 -7.89
CA ASN A 174 21.52 1.39 -9.19
C ASN A 174 21.70 2.54 -10.18
N ARG A 175 20.80 3.52 -10.20
CA ARG A 175 20.87 4.69 -11.09
C ARG A 175 22.17 5.48 -10.95
N VAL A 176 22.74 5.59 -9.74
CA VAL A 176 24.03 6.27 -9.50
C VAL A 176 25.22 5.33 -9.63
N GLY A 177 25.00 4.09 -10.04
CA GLY A 177 26.07 3.15 -10.45
C GLY A 177 26.49 2.14 -9.39
N HIS A 178 25.81 2.04 -8.24
CA HIS A 178 26.12 1.00 -7.27
C HIS A 178 25.72 -0.39 -7.78
N LEU A 179 26.36 -1.43 -7.27
CA LEU A 179 25.97 -2.83 -7.47
C LEU A 179 24.93 -3.18 -6.42
N VAL A 180 23.71 -3.48 -6.85
CA VAL A 180 22.58 -3.69 -5.94
C VAL A 180 22.04 -5.09 -6.06
N THR A 181 21.97 -5.81 -4.94
CA THR A 181 21.30 -7.12 -4.82
C THR A 181 20.16 -7.00 -3.82
N VAL A 182 18.95 -7.37 -4.25
CA VAL A 182 17.75 -7.41 -3.41
C VAL A 182 17.45 -8.85 -3.01
N TYR A 183 17.33 -9.10 -1.72
CA TYR A 183 17.00 -10.38 -1.13
C TYR A 183 15.54 -10.40 -0.69
N GLU A 184 14.78 -11.37 -1.15
CA GLU A 184 13.35 -11.53 -0.85
C GLU A 184 13.08 -12.94 -0.34
N ARG A 185 12.42 -13.05 0.81
CA ARG A 185 12.05 -14.36 1.39
C ARG A 185 10.97 -15.10 0.61
N ALA A 186 10.08 -14.35 -0.06
CA ALA A 186 9.06 -14.94 -0.90
C ALA A 186 9.63 -15.44 -2.25
N ASP A 187 8.86 -16.24 -2.95
CA ASP A 187 9.16 -16.76 -4.28
C ASP A 187 9.08 -15.71 -5.40
N ARG A 188 8.43 -14.55 -5.12
CA ARG A 188 8.26 -13.43 -6.07
C ARG A 188 8.60 -12.10 -5.42
N ILE A 189 9.07 -11.16 -6.25
CA ILE A 189 9.46 -9.80 -5.86
C ILE A 189 8.22 -8.91 -5.74
N GLY A 190 8.22 -8.00 -4.75
CA GLY A 190 7.21 -6.96 -4.60
C GLY A 190 6.66 -6.79 -3.18
N GLY A 191 6.92 -7.73 -2.27
CA GLY A 191 6.37 -7.68 -0.91
C GLY A 191 4.84 -7.55 -0.92
N LEU A 192 4.28 -6.52 -0.27
CA LEU A 192 2.83 -6.29 -0.26
C LEU A 192 2.25 -5.96 -1.65
N LEU A 193 3.01 -5.41 -2.58
CA LEU A 193 2.56 -5.21 -3.97
C LEU A 193 2.25 -6.54 -4.65
N MET A 194 3.01 -7.57 -4.33
CA MET A 194 2.80 -8.92 -4.87
C MET A 194 1.70 -9.67 -4.11
N TYR A 195 1.83 -9.80 -2.79
CA TYR A 195 1.01 -10.73 -2.01
C TYR A 195 -0.02 -10.09 -1.07
N GLY A 196 0.13 -8.78 -0.74
CA GLY A 196 -0.79 -8.08 0.15
C GLY A 196 -1.96 -7.43 -0.57
N ILE A 197 -1.76 -7.00 -1.80
CA ILE A 197 -2.76 -6.35 -2.64
C ILE A 197 -3.30 -7.41 -3.61
N PRO A 198 -4.63 -7.59 -3.76
CA PRO A 198 -5.17 -8.59 -4.67
C PRO A 198 -5.00 -8.19 -6.15
N ASN A 199 -5.03 -9.20 -7.06
CA ASN A 199 -4.78 -8.98 -8.49
C ASN A 199 -5.74 -7.99 -9.13
N MET A 200 -7.02 -8.00 -8.73
CA MET A 200 -8.02 -7.07 -9.25
C MET A 200 -7.77 -5.60 -8.88
N LYS A 201 -6.90 -5.33 -7.93
CA LYS A 201 -6.49 -3.96 -7.57
C LYS A 201 -5.12 -3.58 -8.15
N LEU A 202 -4.27 -4.56 -8.39
CA LEU A 202 -2.94 -4.39 -8.98
C LEU A 202 -2.52 -5.68 -9.67
N ASP A 203 -2.56 -5.69 -10.99
CA ASP A 203 -2.20 -6.85 -11.81
C ASP A 203 -0.73 -7.22 -11.62
N LYS A 204 -0.47 -8.48 -11.22
CA LYS A 204 0.88 -8.91 -10.88
C LYS A 204 1.76 -9.04 -12.11
N THR A 205 1.26 -9.66 -13.15
CA THR A 205 2.03 -9.92 -14.38
C THR A 205 2.22 -8.66 -15.21
N ARG A 206 1.13 -7.92 -15.46
CA ARG A 206 1.18 -6.75 -16.35
C ARG A 206 1.80 -5.52 -15.72
N ILE A 207 1.77 -5.39 -14.37
CA ILE A 207 2.22 -4.20 -13.68
C ILE A 207 3.45 -4.48 -12.81
N VAL A 208 3.36 -5.45 -11.88
CA VAL A 208 4.45 -5.70 -10.92
C VAL A 208 5.64 -6.36 -11.61
N ASP A 209 5.42 -7.51 -12.28
CA ASP A 209 6.50 -8.25 -12.95
C ASP A 209 7.14 -7.44 -14.07
N ARG A 210 6.34 -6.67 -14.82
CA ARG A 210 6.85 -5.74 -15.85
C ARG A 210 7.85 -4.74 -15.26
N ARG A 211 7.56 -4.15 -14.09
CA ARG A 211 8.47 -3.22 -13.43
C ARG A 211 9.72 -3.94 -12.89
N VAL A 212 9.55 -5.09 -12.29
CA VAL A 212 10.68 -5.90 -11.78
C VAL A 212 11.63 -6.28 -12.92
N GLU A 213 11.10 -6.69 -14.08
CA GLU A 213 11.91 -7.04 -15.25
C GLU A 213 12.65 -5.83 -15.82
N LEU A 214 12.02 -4.65 -15.82
CA LEU A 214 12.70 -3.41 -16.20
C LEU A 214 13.87 -3.13 -15.26
N LEU A 215 13.69 -3.22 -13.94
CA LEU A 215 14.75 -3.03 -12.95
C LEU A 215 15.87 -4.08 -13.09
N ARG A 216 15.53 -5.34 -13.39
CA ARG A 216 16.50 -6.39 -13.69
C ARG A 216 17.32 -6.06 -14.93
N SER A 217 16.67 -5.56 -15.98
CA SER A 217 17.31 -5.11 -17.23
C SER A 217 18.24 -3.90 -17.02
N GLU A 218 18.02 -3.12 -15.96
CA GLU A 218 18.91 -2.03 -15.54
C GLU A 218 20.13 -2.50 -14.74
N GLY A 219 20.18 -3.79 -14.37
CA GLY A 219 21.31 -4.43 -13.71
C GLY A 219 21.16 -4.59 -12.20
N ILE A 220 19.94 -4.54 -11.65
CA ILE A 220 19.65 -4.93 -10.27
C ILE A 220 19.52 -6.45 -10.20
N GLU A 221 20.23 -7.07 -9.28
CA GLU A 221 20.09 -8.51 -9.00
C GLU A 221 18.97 -8.75 -7.98
N PHE A 222 18.13 -9.77 -8.24
CA PHE A 222 17.05 -10.20 -7.34
C PHE A 222 17.26 -11.65 -6.95
N LYS A 223 17.28 -11.93 -5.64
CA LYS A 223 17.37 -13.27 -5.04
C LYS A 223 16.10 -13.56 -4.25
N THR A 224 15.24 -14.41 -4.81
CA THR A 224 14.00 -14.85 -4.18
C THR A 224 14.19 -16.16 -3.40
N GLY A 225 13.29 -16.45 -2.45
CA GLY A 225 13.39 -17.63 -1.58
C GLY A 225 14.55 -17.54 -0.59
N VAL A 226 15.06 -16.35 -0.33
CA VAL A 226 16.16 -16.11 0.61
C VAL A 226 15.64 -15.33 1.81
N ASP A 227 15.36 -16.04 2.88
CA ASP A 227 15.00 -15.45 4.17
C ASP A 227 16.27 -15.08 4.94
N VAL A 228 16.47 -13.80 5.19
CA VAL A 228 17.66 -13.26 5.84
C VAL A 228 17.43 -13.20 7.35
N GLY A 229 18.29 -13.85 8.13
CA GLY A 229 18.15 -13.93 9.58
C GLY A 229 19.48 -14.24 10.27
N ASP A 230 19.49 -15.22 11.16
CA ASP A 230 20.60 -15.61 12.01
C ASP A 230 21.50 -16.73 11.44
N GLY A 231 21.23 -17.18 10.20
CA GLY A 231 21.97 -18.30 9.59
C GLY A 231 21.54 -19.68 10.09
N SER A 232 20.43 -19.78 10.81
CA SER A 232 19.84 -21.09 11.17
C SER A 232 19.33 -21.82 9.91
N ASP A 233 18.96 -23.10 10.06
CA ASP A 233 18.60 -24.01 8.94
C ASP A 233 17.64 -23.44 7.88
N THR A 234 16.87 -22.40 8.22
CA THR A 234 15.87 -21.80 7.33
C THR A 234 16.21 -20.36 6.91
N THR A 235 17.27 -19.76 7.45
CA THR A 235 17.62 -18.34 7.18
C THR A 235 19.05 -18.20 6.68
N PHE A 236 19.27 -17.19 5.82
CA PHE A 236 20.60 -16.75 5.41
C PHE A 236 21.19 -15.79 6.46
N ASP A 237 22.45 -15.97 6.86
CA ASP A 237 23.07 -15.15 7.89
C ASP A 237 23.23 -13.68 7.43
N VAL A 238 22.57 -12.78 8.13
CA VAL A 238 22.68 -11.34 7.89
C VAL A 238 24.10 -10.80 8.08
N SER A 239 24.89 -11.43 8.95
CA SER A 239 26.30 -11.06 9.17
C SER A 239 27.15 -11.31 7.93
N GLU A 240 26.86 -12.35 7.16
CA GLU A 240 27.53 -12.59 5.86
C GLU A 240 27.21 -11.49 4.84
N LEU A 241 25.95 -10.98 4.82
CA LEU A 241 25.59 -9.85 3.97
C LEU A 241 26.39 -8.59 4.33
N ILE A 242 26.54 -8.31 5.64
CA ILE A 242 27.29 -7.15 6.11
C ILE A 242 28.79 -7.30 5.75
N ALA A 243 29.35 -8.48 5.90
CA ALA A 243 30.75 -8.74 5.57
C ALA A 243 31.04 -8.67 4.06
N ALA A 244 30.08 -9.01 3.22
CA ALA A 244 30.22 -9.09 1.76
C ALA A 244 29.84 -7.80 1.01
N ASN A 245 29.26 -6.80 1.69
CA ASN A 245 28.77 -5.59 1.04
C ASN A 245 29.29 -4.32 1.74
N ASP A 246 29.40 -3.22 0.98
CA ASP A 246 29.78 -1.92 1.53
C ASP A 246 28.65 -1.32 2.41
N ALA A 247 27.38 -1.66 2.14
CA ALA A 247 26.24 -1.29 2.97
C ALA A 247 25.11 -2.33 2.87
N VAL A 248 24.29 -2.42 3.93
CA VAL A 248 23.07 -3.23 3.98
C VAL A 248 21.88 -2.33 4.32
N LEU A 249 20.80 -2.44 3.56
CA LEU A 249 19.54 -1.73 3.82
C LEU A 249 18.44 -2.71 4.20
N LEU A 250 17.88 -2.56 5.38
CA LEU A 250 16.73 -3.33 5.87
C LEU A 250 15.44 -2.64 5.47
N THR A 251 14.61 -3.32 4.66
CA THR A 251 13.28 -2.87 4.21
C THR A 251 12.26 -3.99 4.37
N THR A 252 12.33 -4.70 5.50
CA THR A 252 11.58 -5.93 5.78
C THR A 252 10.07 -5.72 5.99
N GLY A 253 9.62 -4.46 6.01
CA GLY A 253 8.21 -4.11 6.19
C GLY A 253 7.72 -4.24 7.63
N ALA A 254 6.41 -4.16 7.84
CA ALA A 254 5.72 -4.41 9.09
C ALA A 254 4.77 -5.60 8.88
N THR A 255 5.17 -6.77 9.31
CA THR A 255 4.51 -8.06 8.99
C THR A 255 3.94 -8.78 10.21
N THR A 256 4.27 -8.33 11.43
CA THR A 256 3.67 -8.87 12.66
C THR A 256 2.20 -8.44 12.75
N PRO A 257 1.22 -9.34 12.58
CA PRO A 257 -0.18 -8.95 12.54
C PRO A 257 -0.70 -8.61 13.95
N ARG A 258 -1.67 -7.70 13.98
CA ARG A 258 -2.45 -7.45 15.19
C ARG A 258 -3.48 -8.57 15.38
N ASP A 259 -3.53 -9.18 16.56
CA ASP A 259 -4.39 -10.33 16.86
C ASP A 259 -5.49 -10.00 17.87
N LEU A 260 -6.59 -10.76 17.82
CA LEU A 260 -7.69 -10.74 18.77
C LEU A 260 -7.47 -11.81 19.84
N LYS A 261 -7.10 -11.39 21.07
CA LYS A 261 -6.88 -12.29 22.20
C LYS A 261 -8.20 -12.54 22.96
N ILE A 262 -9.17 -13.17 22.30
CA ILE A 262 -10.49 -13.50 22.85
C ILE A 262 -10.69 -15.03 22.87
N PRO A 263 -11.65 -15.57 23.67
CA PRO A 263 -11.98 -16.99 23.67
C PRO A 263 -12.29 -17.51 22.25
N GLY A 264 -11.93 -18.76 21.98
CA GLY A 264 -12.15 -19.39 20.68
C GLY A 264 -11.17 -19.00 19.57
N ARG A 265 -10.15 -18.12 19.83
CA ARG A 265 -9.20 -17.65 18.79
C ARG A 265 -8.46 -18.77 18.05
N LYS A 266 -8.31 -19.94 18.64
CA LYS A 266 -7.59 -21.08 18.04
C LYS A 266 -8.46 -22.01 17.19
N LEU A 267 -9.74 -21.71 17.03
CA LEU A 267 -10.65 -22.47 16.17
C LEU A 267 -10.20 -22.39 14.71
N ASN A 268 -10.41 -23.48 13.98
CA ASN A 268 -10.21 -23.49 12.55
C ASN A 268 -11.20 -22.52 11.85
N GLY A 269 -10.81 -21.96 10.72
CA GLY A 269 -11.63 -20.97 9.97
C GLY A 269 -11.38 -19.52 10.41
N ILE A 270 -10.38 -19.24 11.27
CA ILE A 270 -9.99 -17.88 11.67
C ILE A 270 -8.56 -17.60 11.21
N TYR A 271 -8.41 -16.73 10.21
CA TYR A 271 -7.14 -16.43 9.54
C TYR A 271 -6.78 -14.95 9.62
N PHE A 272 -5.50 -14.64 9.54
CA PHE A 272 -5.07 -13.27 9.27
C PHE A 272 -5.32 -12.90 7.81
N ALA A 273 -5.58 -11.63 7.55
CA ALA A 273 -5.82 -11.12 6.20
C ALA A 273 -4.66 -11.46 5.25
N MET A 274 -3.42 -11.38 5.73
CA MET A 274 -2.26 -11.70 4.90
C MET A 274 -2.18 -13.17 4.50
N ASP A 275 -2.56 -14.09 5.38
CA ASP A 275 -2.62 -15.53 5.05
C ASP A 275 -3.65 -15.76 3.92
N PHE A 276 -4.82 -15.12 4.05
CA PHE A 276 -5.90 -15.21 3.07
C PHE A 276 -5.49 -14.62 1.70
N LEU A 277 -4.96 -13.40 1.67
CA LEU A 277 -4.61 -12.69 0.45
C LEU A 277 -3.37 -13.31 -0.24
N THR A 278 -2.36 -13.71 0.54
CA THR A 278 -1.15 -14.36 0.02
C THR A 278 -1.47 -15.69 -0.63
N ALA A 279 -2.22 -16.56 0.06
CA ALA A 279 -2.61 -17.86 -0.47
C ALA A 279 -3.46 -17.72 -1.73
N ASN A 280 -4.44 -16.81 -1.73
CA ASN A 280 -5.25 -16.53 -2.91
C ASN A 280 -4.40 -16.07 -4.10
N THR A 281 -3.53 -15.08 -3.89
CA THR A 281 -2.72 -14.53 -4.99
C THR A 281 -1.74 -15.56 -5.53
N ARG A 282 -1.11 -16.35 -4.67
CA ARG A 282 -0.20 -17.43 -5.09
C ARG A 282 -0.94 -18.46 -5.94
N SER A 283 -2.04 -19.01 -5.44
CA SER A 283 -2.84 -20.02 -6.18
C SER A 283 -3.42 -19.46 -7.48
N LEU A 284 -3.84 -18.18 -7.49
CA LEU A 284 -4.29 -17.52 -8.71
C LEU A 284 -3.20 -17.45 -9.77
N LEU A 285 -1.98 -17.06 -9.39
CA LEU A 285 -0.85 -16.92 -10.33
C LEU A 285 -0.29 -18.27 -10.78
N ASP A 286 -0.29 -19.29 -9.90
CA ASP A 286 0.29 -20.59 -10.20
C ASP A 286 -0.65 -21.48 -10.99
N SER A 287 -1.96 -21.39 -10.75
CA SER A 287 -2.92 -22.38 -11.26
C SER A 287 -4.30 -21.81 -11.60
N ASN A 288 -4.49 -20.49 -11.54
CA ASN A 288 -5.82 -19.86 -11.67
C ASN A 288 -6.84 -20.43 -10.63
N LEU A 289 -6.37 -20.69 -9.41
CA LEU A 289 -7.10 -21.29 -8.27
C LEU A 289 -7.48 -22.78 -8.46
N GLU A 290 -6.96 -23.46 -9.46
CA GLU A 290 -7.28 -24.87 -9.73
C GLU A 290 -6.57 -25.84 -8.78
N ASP A 291 -5.43 -25.44 -8.18
CA ASP A 291 -4.68 -26.26 -7.22
C ASP A 291 -5.35 -26.39 -5.85
N GLY A 292 -6.34 -25.55 -5.55
CA GLY A 292 -7.03 -25.52 -4.27
C GLY A 292 -6.14 -25.11 -3.08
N GLN A 293 -4.92 -24.59 -3.32
CA GLN A 293 -3.95 -24.21 -2.27
C GLN A 293 -4.20 -22.80 -1.74
N TYR A 294 -5.47 -22.48 -1.49
CA TYR A 294 -5.88 -21.18 -0.93
C TYR A 294 -7.01 -21.34 0.11
N ILE A 295 -7.19 -20.32 0.93
CA ILE A 295 -8.28 -20.28 1.91
C ILE A 295 -9.58 -19.95 1.16
N ASN A 296 -10.39 -20.97 0.92
CA ASN A 296 -11.58 -20.86 0.08
C ASN A 296 -12.77 -20.29 0.84
N ALA A 297 -13.34 -19.17 0.38
CA ALA A 297 -14.54 -18.54 0.93
C ALA A 297 -15.86 -18.99 0.23
N ARG A 298 -15.80 -19.89 -0.77
CA ARG A 298 -16.99 -20.35 -1.50
C ARG A 298 -18.03 -20.96 -0.55
N ASP A 299 -19.28 -20.53 -0.70
CA ASP A 299 -20.44 -20.99 0.08
C ASP A 299 -20.28 -20.78 1.60
N LYS A 300 -19.36 -19.92 2.03
CA LYS A 300 -19.15 -19.59 3.44
C LYS A 300 -19.83 -18.28 3.84
N ASP A 301 -20.20 -18.21 5.12
CA ASP A 301 -20.59 -16.99 5.79
C ASP A 301 -19.31 -16.34 6.31
N VAL A 302 -18.93 -15.20 5.72
CA VAL A 302 -17.64 -14.56 5.95
C VAL A 302 -17.80 -13.33 6.83
N VAL A 303 -16.99 -13.23 7.87
CA VAL A 303 -16.83 -12.01 8.66
C VAL A 303 -15.40 -11.49 8.50
N VAL A 304 -15.27 -10.24 8.07
CA VAL A 304 -13.99 -9.51 8.03
C VAL A 304 -13.95 -8.54 9.19
N ILE A 305 -12.92 -8.62 10.03
CA ILE A 305 -12.76 -7.72 11.19
C ILE A 305 -11.69 -6.68 10.87
N GLY A 306 -12.11 -5.42 10.71
CA GLY A 306 -11.28 -4.28 10.34
C GLY A 306 -11.63 -3.71 8.97
N GLY A 307 -11.73 -2.39 8.87
CA GLY A 307 -12.28 -1.66 7.74
C GLY A 307 -11.30 -0.80 6.95
N GLY A 308 -10.02 -1.04 7.08
CA GLY A 308 -9.03 -0.39 6.23
C GLY A 308 -8.94 -1.00 4.82
N ASP A 309 -8.00 -0.51 4.01
CA ASP A 309 -7.77 -1.01 2.64
C ASP A 309 -7.61 -2.53 2.57
N THR A 310 -6.91 -3.13 3.54
CA THR A 310 -6.76 -4.59 3.63
C THR A 310 -8.09 -5.31 3.88
N GLY A 311 -8.98 -4.71 4.69
CA GLY A 311 -10.33 -5.23 4.91
C GLY A 311 -11.12 -5.26 3.61
N THR A 312 -11.16 -4.14 2.87
CA THR A 312 -11.78 -4.04 1.55
C THR A 312 -11.22 -5.08 0.56
N ASP A 313 -9.92 -5.31 0.57
CA ASP A 313 -9.25 -6.31 -0.27
C ASP A 313 -9.70 -7.74 0.08
N CYS A 314 -9.91 -8.03 1.36
CA CYS A 314 -10.49 -9.30 1.82
C CYS A 314 -11.97 -9.44 1.41
N LEU A 315 -12.76 -8.35 1.46
CA LEU A 315 -14.15 -8.36 0.97
C LEU A 315 -14.19 -8.72 -0.52
N GLY A 316 -13.46 -7.97 -1.36
CA GLY A 316 -13.42 -8.19 -2.80
C GLY A 316 -12.95 -9.58 -3.20
N THR A 317 -11.98 -10.15 -2.48
CA THR A 317 -11.49 -11.52 -2.69
C THR A 317 -12.54 -12.56 -2.29
N SER A 318 -13.20 -12.40 -1.14
CA SER A 318 -14.26 -13.31 -0.68
C SER A 318 -15.46 -13.34 -1.63
N LEU A 319 -15.82 -12.17 -2.20
CA LEU A 319 -16.90 -12.06 -3.19
C LEU A 319 -16.58 -12.82 -4.48
N ARG A 320 -15.33 -12.77 -4.97
CA ARG A 320 -14.87 -13.52 -6.14
C ARG A 320 -14.81 -15.03 -5.90
N HIS A 321 -14.59 -15.45 -4.65
CA HIS A 321 -14.78 -16.86 -4.27
C HIS A 321 -16.27 -17.28 -4.18
N ASN A 322 -17.21 -16.35 -4.40
CA ASN A 322 -18.64 -16.61 -4.30
C ASN A 322 -19.08 -17.00 -2.87
N CYS A 323 -18.69 -16.21 -1.86
CA CYS A 323 -19.17 -16.39 -0.49
C CYS A 323 -20.71 -16.28 -0.40
N ARG A 324 -21.31 -16.97 0.58
CA ARG A 324 -22.77 -17.01 0.79
C ARG A 324 -23.28 -15.73 1.45
N SER A 325 -22.54 -15.21 2.42
CA SER A 325 -22.80 -13.93 3.06
C SER A 325 -21.49 -13.24 3.41
N LEU A 326 -21.56 -11.92 3.62
CA LEU A 326 -20.39 -11.12 3.91
C LEU A 326 -20.73 -9.99 4.89
N THR A 327 -19.98 -9.92 5.99
CA THR A 327 -20.11 -8.86 6.99
C THR A 327 -18.74 -8.29 7.31
N ASN A 328 -18.66 -6.96 7.47
CA ASN A 328 -17.42 -6.28 7.85
C ASN A 328 -17.60 -5.53 9.18
N PHE A 329 -16.82 -5.89 10.19
CA PHE A 329 -16.87 -5.26 11.51
C PHE A 329 -15.88 -4.11 11.63
N GLU A 330 -16.43 -2.97 12.02
CA GLU A 330 -15.70 -1.74 12.28
C GLU A 330 -15.79 -1.36 13.75
N VAL A 331 -14.64 -1.27 14.41
CA VAL A 331 -14.57 -0.89 15.82
C VAL A 331 -14.97 0.58 16.04
N PHE A 332 -14.71 1.44 15.07
CA PHE A 332 -15.05 2.87 15.14
C PHE A 332 -16.49 3.15 14.65
N PRO A 333 -17.09 4.28 15.07
CA PRO A 333 -18.34 4.75 14.49
C PRO A 333 -18.20 5.04 12.99
N ALA A 334 -19.31 4.99 12.26
CA ALA A 334 -19.34 5.43 10.87
C ALA A 334 -18.78 6.86 10.75
N PRO A 335 -17.85 7.10 9.81
CA PRO A 335 -17.40 8.46 9.53
C PRO A 335 -18.57 9.35 9.10
N PRO A 336 -18.51 10.66 9.34
CA PRO A 336 -19.53 11.60 8.87
C PRO A 336 -19.47 11.75 7.34
N ASP A 337 -20.55 12.20 6.73
CA ASP A 337 -20.61 12.48 5.29
C ASP A 337 -19.76 13.69 4.88
N GLU A 338 -19.55 14.63 5.78
CA GLU A 338 -18.75 15.84 5.58
C GLU A 338 -17.60 15.95 6.59
N ARG A 339 -16.59 16.76 6.26
CA ARG A 339 -15.45 17.03 7.17
C ARG A 339 -15.92 17.56 8.52
N ALA A 340 -15.52 16.87 9.58
CA ALA A 340 -15.70 17.39 10.94
C ALA A 340 -14.73 18.56 11.22
N PRO A 341 -15.07 19.51 12.12
CA PRO A 341 -14.15 20.56 12.54
C PRO A 341 -12.82 20.08 13.10
N SER A 342 -12.77 18.86 13.62
CA SER A 342 -11.55 18.18 14.11
C SER A 342 -10.66 17.61 13.01
N ASN A 343 -11.11 17.63 11.75
CA ASN A 343 -10.37 17.19 10.57
C ASN A 343 -10.39 18.26 9.47
N PRO A 344 -9.78 19.44 9.74
CA PRO A 344 -9.81 20.55 8.81
C PRO A 344 -8.94 20.29 7.57
N TRP A 345 -9.25 20.97 6.47
CA TRP A 345 -8.32 21.07 5.34
C TRP A 345 -6.96 21.64 5.83
N PRO A 346 -5.80 21.22 5.32
CA PRO A 346 -5.56 20.35 4.15
C PRO A 346 -5.44 18.85 4.45
N GLU A 347 -5.89 18.36 5.58
CA GLU A 347 -5.81 16.95 5.89
C GLU A 347 -6.64 16.09 4.93
N ASP A 348 -6.26 14.82 4.79
CA ASP A 348 -7.10 13.85 4.11
C ASP A 348 -8.47 13.75 4.79
N PRO A 349 -9.58 13.86 4.03
CA PRO A 349 -10.91 13.88 4.61
C PRO A 349 -11.28 12.54 5.26
N MET A 350 -11.53 12.56 6.56
CA MET A 350 -12.10 11.43 7.31
C MET A 350 -13.63 11.46 7.19
N VAL A 351 -14.12 11.15 6.00
CA VAL A 351 -15.54 11.11 5.65
C VAL A 351 -15.94 9.71 5.22
N PHE A 352 -17.23 9.45 5.22
CA PHE A 352 -17.76 8.19 4.72
C PHE A 352 -17.39 8.00 3.25
N LYS A 353 -16.76 6.85 2.95
CA LYS A 353 -16.33 6.48 1.59
C LYS A 353 -16.79 5.06 1.30
N VAL A 354 -17.27 4.82 0.10
CA VAL A 354 -17.57 3.49 -0.41
C VAL A 354 -16.42 3.08 -1.32
N ASP A 355 -15.66 2.06 -0.91
CA ASP A 355 -14.60 1.49 -1.73
C ASP A 355 -15.15 0.33 -2.59
N TYR A 356 -14.33 -0.19 -3.50
CA TYR A 356 -14.73 -1.18 -4.50
C TYR A 356 -15.38 -2.43 -3.88
N GLY A 357 -14.81 -3.00 -2.81
CA GLY A 357 -15.34 -4.19 -2.15
C GLY A 357 -16.69 -3.95 -1.46
N HIS A 358 -16.92 -2.74 -0.93
CA HIS A 358 -18.22 -2.36 -0.38
C HIS A 358 -19.27 -2.24 -1.49
N ALA A 359 -18.92 -1.60 -2.61
CA ALA A 359 -19.81 -1.48 -3.78
C ALA A 359 -20.15 -2.85 -4.38
N GLU A 360 -19.19 -3.74 -4.47
CA GLU A 360 -19.35 -5.12 -4.93
C GLU A 360 -20.27 -5.93 -3.99
N ALA A 361 -20.09 -5.81 -2.68
CA ALA A 361 -20.95 -6.46 -1.69
C ALA A 361 -22.40 -5.95 -1.79
N ALA A 362 -22.58 -4.62 -1.91
CA ALA A 362 -23.88 -4.02 -2.09
C ALA A 362 -24.55 -4.46 -3.41
N ALA A 363 -23.80 -4.58 -4.49
CA ALA A 363 -24.34 -5.08 -5.77
C ALA A 363 -24.78 -6.55 -5.67
N LYS A 364 -24.01 -7.41 -4.98
CA LYS A 364 -24.32 -8.84 -4.83
C LYS A 364 -25.41 -9.12 -3.80
N PHE A 365 -25.40 -8.45 -2.66
CA PHE A 365 -26.26 -8.76 -1.51
C PHE A 365 -27.33 -7.70 -1.25
N GLY A 366 -27.34 -6.57 -1.97
CA GLY A 366 -28.29 -5.48 -1.83
C GLY A 366 -28.08 -4.58 -0.62
N VAL A 367 -26.97 -4.75 0.13
CA VAL A 367 -26.67 -4.02 1.37
C VAL A 367 -25.17 -3.81 1.54
N ASP A 368 -24.79 -2.67 2.13
CA ASP A 368 -23.42 -2.40 2.57
C ASP A 368 -23.02 -3.40 3.66
N PRO A 369 -21.88 -4.09 3.56
CA PRO A 369 -21.51 -5.16 4.49
C PRO A 369 -21.06 -4.65 5.87
N ARG A 370 -20.86 -3.34 6.05
CA ARG A 370 -20.24 -2.76 7.25
C ARG A 370 -21.20 -2.66 8.43
N THR A 371 -20.69 -3.06 9.59
CA THR A 371 -21.31 -2.86 10.90
C THR A 371 -20.35 -2.08 11.77
N TRP A 372 -20.78 -0.92 12.24
CA TRP A 372 -19.96 0.09 12.90
C TRP A 372 -20.08 0.05 14.42
N ALA A 373 -19.04 0.54 15.11
CA ALA A 373 -18.99 0.65 16.57
C ALA A 373 -19.31 -0.70 17.27
N ILE A 374 -18.66 -1.76 16.83
CA ILE A 374 -18.85 -3.13 17.30
C ILE A 374 -17.52 -3.72 17.77
N ASP A 375 -17.53 -4.44 18.88
CA ASP A 375 -16.38 -5.18 19.41
C ASP A 375 -16.69 -6.68 19.50
N SER A 376 -15.66 -7.48 19.28
CA SER A 376 -15.75 -8.94 19.29
C SER A 376 -15.40 -9.48 20.68
N LEU A 377 -16.23 -10.36 21.22
CA LEU A 377 -16.09 -10.90 22.58
C LEU A 377 -15.58 -12.34 22.61
N GLU A 378 -16.05 -13.17 21.65
CA GLU A 378 -15.79 -14.61 21.67
C GLU A 378 -16.05 -15.21 20.27
N PHE A 379 -15.24 -16.19 19.85
CA PHE A 379 -15.54 -17.06 18.72
C PHE A 379 -16.21 -18.33 19.22
N ILE A 380 -17.29 -18.74 18.57
CA ILE A 380 -18.13 -19.87 18.98
C ILE A 380 -17.70 -21.12 18.23
N ASP A 381 -17.47 -22.20 18.97
CA ASP A 381 -17.11 -23.53 18.45
C ASP A 381 -18.35 -24.29 17.95
N ASP A 382 -18.24 -24.99 16.83
CA ASP A 382 -19.24 -25.94 16.33
C ASP A 382 -19.27 -27.27 17.10
N GLY A 383 -18.39 -27.43 18.09
CA GLY A 383 -18.16 -28.67 18.84
C GLY A 383 -17.18 -29.64 18.15
N GLN A 384 -16.58 -29.25 17.02
CA GLN A 384 -15.57 -30.01 16.28
C GLN A 384 -14.26 -29.23 16.10
N GLY A 385 -14.15 -28.06 16.75
CA GLY A 385 -12.97 -27.21 16.70
C GLY A 385 -12.95 -26.23 15.53
N ASN A 386 -14.09 -25.97 14.87
CA ASN A 386 -14.21 -24.97 13.84
C ASN A 386 -15.06 -23.79 14.31
N VAL A 387 -14.83 -22.59 13.75
CA VAL A 387 -15.66 -21.43 14.04
C VAL A 387 -17.06 -21.60 13.42
N ALA A 388 -18.08 -21.46 14.25
CA ALA A 388 -19.50 -21.45 13.84
C ALA A 388 -20.19 -20.11 14.07
N GLY A 389 -19.53 -19.20 14.78
CA GLY A 389 -20.08 -17.88 15.04
C GLY A 389 -19.11 -16.96 15.77
N ILE A 390 -19.52 -15.70 15.89
CA ILE A 390 -18.82 -14.68 16.67
C ILE A 390 -19.82 -13.93 17.53
N LYS A 391 -19.51 -13.82 18.82
CA LYS A 391 -20.28 -13.02 19.78
C LYS A 391 -19.70 -11.60 19.80
N THR A 392 -20.56 -10.59 19.71
CA THR A 392 -20.18 -9.19 19.65
C THR A 392 -20.98 -8.35 20.63
N VAL A 393 -20.53 -7.11 20.87
CA VAL A 393 -21.21 -6.10 21.67
C VAL A 393 -21.08 -4.75 20.99
N ASP A 394 -22.12 -3.92 21.04
CA ASP A 394 -22.03 -2.56 20.51
C ASP A 394 -21.16 -1.66 21.39
N LEU A 395 -20.48 -0.71 20.79
CA LEU A 395 -19.65 0.27 21.45
C LEU A 395 -20.31 1.65 21.50
N GLU A 396 -20.10 2.37 22.58
CA GLU A 396 -20.42 3.79 22.73
C GLU A 396 -19.12 4.59 22.87
N TYR A 397 -19.06 5.75 22.19
CA TYR A 397 -17.92 6.64 22.16
C TYR A 397 -18.22 7.97 22.84
N LYS A 398 -17.38 8.37 23.82
CA LYS A 398 -17.33 9.71 24.39
C LYS A 398 -15.96 10.32 24.12
N GLY A 399 -15.86 11.06 23.03
CA GLY A 399 -14.58 11.53 22.51
C GLY A 399 -13.70 10.35 22.06
N ARG A 400 -12.52 10.13 22.70
CA ARG A 400 -11.61 9.00 22.42
C ARG A 400 -11.86 7.79 23.32
N GLN A 401 -12.68 7.92 24.34
CA GLN A 401 -12.99 6.84 25.27
C GLN A 401 -14.10 5.97 24.68
N ARG A 402 -13.88 4.66 24.64
CA ARG A 402 -14.87 3.68 24.22
C ARG A 402 -15.32 2.83 25.41
N THR A 403 -16.61 2.52 25.45
CA THR A 403 -17.23 1.62 26.42
C THR A 403 -18.21 0.69 25.73
N THR A 404 -18.41 -0.52 26.27
CA THR A 404 -19.42 -1.44 25.76
C THR A 404 -20.82 -0.97 26.19
N ARG A 405 -21.80 -1.11 25.30
CA ARG A 405 -23.22 -0.85 25.62
C ARG A 405 -23.83 -2.12 26.27
N PRO A 406 -24.32 -2.02 27.51
CA PRO A 406 -24.96 -3.16 28.15
C PRO A 406 -26.15 -3.71 27.37
N ALA A 407 -26.37 -5.04 27.42
CA ALA A 407 -27.48 -5.75 26.78
C ALA A 407 -27.61 -5.60 25.24
N THR A 408 -26.48 -5.34 24.56
CA THR A 408 -26.42 -5.32 23.08
C THR A 408 -25.64 -6.52 22.53
N GLU A 409 -25.32 -7.48 23.35
CA GLU A 409 -24.65 -8.69 22.91
C GLU A 409 -25.50 -9.46 21.90
N ARG A 410 -24.84 -9.87 20.80
CA ARG A 410 -25.48 -10.68 19.76
C ARG A 410 -24.48 -11.64 19.13
N THR A 411 -24.99 -12.71 18.59
CA THR A 411 -24.21 -13.72 17.88
C THR A 411 -24.46 -13.60 16.37
N TRP A 412 -23.38 -13.66 15.61
CA TRP A 412 -23.37 -13.72 14.17
C TRP A 412 -22.93 -15.12 13.75
N GLU A 413 -23.69 -15.76 12.91
CA GLU A 413 -23.28 -17.01 12.30
C GLU A 413 -22.17 -16.75 11.31
N THR A 414 -21.06 -17.50 11.39
CA THR A 414 -19.94 -17.41 10.47
C THR A 414 -19.11 -18.69 10.53
N ASN A 415 -18.56 -19.10 9.41
CA ASN A 415 -17.64 -20.24 9.32
C ASN A 415 -16.32 -19.88 8.62
N LEU A 416 -16.09 -18.57 8.40
CA LEU A 416 -14.82 -18.01 8.00
C LEU A 416 -14.65 -16.60 8.54
N VAL A 417 -13.61 -16.39 9.34
CA VAL A 417 -13.28 -15.08 9.91
C VAL A 417 -11.91 -14.63 9.41
N ILE A 418 -11.81 -13.39 8.93
CA ILE A 418 -10.58 -12.80 8.42
C ILE A 418 -10.24 -11.58 9.28
N LEU A 419 -9.05 -11.62 9.93
CA LEU A 419 -8.57 -10.55 10.79
C LEU A 419 -7.74 -9.54 9.99
N ALA A 420 -8.33 -8.39 9.67
CA ALA A 420 -7.74 -7.30 8.88
C ALA A 420 -7.46 -6.04 9.75
N MET A 421 -6.89 -6.24 10.93
CA MET A 421 -6.76 -5.20 11.97
C MET A 421 -5.43 -4.42 11.91
N GLY A 422 -4.65 -4.56 10.84
CA GLY A 422 -3.33 -3.96 10.67
C GLY A 422 -2.22 -4.70 11.42
N PHE A 423 -1.06 -4.04 11.52
CA PHE A 423 0.17 -4.65 12.00
C PHE A 423 0.69 -3.95 13.27
N LEU A 424 1.61 -4.61 13.97
CA LEU A 424 2.31 -4.07 15.13
C LEU A 424 3.67 -3.47 14.77
N GLY A 425 4.38 -4.08 13.82
CA GLY A 425 5.71 -3.70 13.40
C GLY A 425 6.40 -4.80 12.59
N PRO A 426 7.72 -4.72 12.40
CA PRO A 426 8.50 -5.78 11.76
C PRO A 426 8.54 -7.05 12.62
N GLU A 427 8.84 -8.18 12.00
CA GLU A 427 9.33 -9.37 12.71
C GLU A 427 10.75 -9.10 13.23
N HIS A 428 11.10 -9.65 14.42
CA HIS A 428 12.33 -9.23 15.09
C HIS A 428 13.51 -10.19 14.94
N TYR A 429 13.38 -11.27 14.17
CA TYR A 429 14.47 -12.23 14.01
C TYR A 429 15.72 -11.63 13.36
N VAL A 430 15.57 -10.71 12.38
CA VAL A 430 16.71 -9.98 11.77
C VAL A 430 17.33 -9.03 12.78
N SER A 431 16.52 -8.25 13.50
CA SER A 431 17.02 -7.31 14.50
C SER A 431 17.66 -8.02 15.69
N ALA A 432 17.14 -9.17 16.10
CA ALA A 432 17.72 -9.99 17.15
C ALA A 432 19.08 -10.59 16.74
N ALA A 433 19.19 -11.10 15.51
CA ALA A 433 20.44 -11.61 14.96
C ALA A 433 21.57 -10.55 14.96
N LEU A 434 21.21 -9.28 14.72
CA LEU A 434 22.17 -8.16 14.69
C LEU A 434 22.36 -7.48 16.05
N GLY A 435 21.51 -7.70 17.04
CA GLY A 435 21.48 -6.87 18.24
C GLY A 435 21.06 -5.42 17.93
N LEU A 436 20.19 -5.23 16.94
CA LEU A 436 19.75 -3.92 16.46
C LEU A 436 18.85 -3.24 17.49
N ASP A 437 19.08 -1.95 17.74
CA ASP A 437 18.21 -1.16 18.61
C ASP A 437 16.81 -0.98 18.00
N LEU A 438 15.79 -1.00 18.87
CA LEU A 438 14.40 -0.78 18.51
C LEU A 438 13.89 0.55 19.09
N ASP A 439 12.94 1.17 18.40
CA ASP A 439 12.25 2.36 18.90
C ASP A 439 11.17 1.99 19.96
N GLN A 440 10.53 3.01 20.54
CA GLN A 440 9.48 2.81 21.56
C GLN A 440 8.24 2.03 21.05
N ARG A 441 8.10 1.87 19.72
CA ARG A 441 7.02 1.12 19.08
C ARG A 441 7.50 -0.23 18.54
N SER A 442 8.70 -0.65 18.92
CA SER A 442 9.34 -1.88 18.47
C SER A 442 9.64 -1.92 16.96
N ASN A 443 9.82 -0.77 16.30
CA ASN A 443 10.36 -0.71 14.96
C ASN A 443 11.89 -0.61 15.02
N TYR A 444 12.58 -0.89 13.92
CA TYR A 444 14.04 -0.72 13.84
C TYR A 444 14.41 0.74 14.04
N ALA A 445 15.22 1.02 15.05
CA ALA A 445 15.66 2.37 15.38
C ALA A 445 16.64 2.86 14.32
N ALA A 446 16.20 3.84 13.52
CA ALA A 446 17.03 4.56 12.57
C ALA A 446 16.50 5.98 12.43
N GLU A 447 17.40 6.97 12.53
CA GLU A 447 17.01 8.37 12.51
C GLU A 447 16.56 8.80 11.10
N LYS A 448 15.47 9.56 11.02
CA LYS A 448 15.02 10.12 9.74
C LYS A 448 16.05 11.09 9.19
N GLY A 449 16.46 10.89 7.94
CA GLY A 449 17.48 11.71 7.25
C GLY A 449 18.82 11.01 7.10
N SER A 450 19.34 10.32 8.14
CA SER A 450 20.50 9.44 8.03
C SER A 450 20.11 8.01 7.67
N TYR A 451 18.97 7.53 8.16
CA TYR A 451 18.51 6.14 8.03
C TYR A 451 19.49 5.10 8.60
N GLU A 452 20.56 5.54 9.25
CA GLU A 452 21.55 4.70 9.92
C GLU A 452 20.94 4.06 11.15
N THR A 453 21.31 2.81 11.38
CA THR A 453 20.92 2.04 12.58
C THR A 453 22.04 2.09 13.62
N SER A 454 21.87 1.37 14.75
CA SER A 454 22.93 1.18 15.74
C SER A 454 24.12 0.33 15.24
N ILE A 455 23.98 -0.33 14.09
CA ILE A 455 25.00 -1.20 13.49
C ILE A 455 25.69 -0.45 12.33
N PRO A 456 27.03 -0.35 12.31
CA PRO A 456 27.78 0.32 11.24
C PRO A 456 27.44 -0.25 9.85
N ASN A 457 27.26 0.63 8.86
CA ASN A 457 26.94 0.30 7.47
C ASN A 457 25.59 -0.42 7.29
N VAL A 458 24.74 -0.47 8.34
CA VAL A 458 23.38 -1.01 8.27
C VAL A 458 22.37 0.13 8.40
N PHE A 459 21.44 0.18 7.43
CA PHE A 459 20.41 1.19 7.31
C PHE A 459 19.02 0.54 7.41
N ALA A 460 17.99 1.30 7.75
CA ALA A 460 16.62 0.82 7.76
C ALA A 460 15.66 1.86 7.18
N ALA A 461 14.68 1.42 6.36
CA ALA A 461 13.70 2.29 5.74
C ALA A 461 12.34 1.58 5.49
N GLY A 462 11.30 2.37 5.32
CA GLY A 462 9.94 1.88 5.12
C GLY A 462 9.27 1.48 6.43
N ASP A 463 8.30 0.56 6.33
CA ASP A 463 7.44 0.23 7.46
C ASP A 463 8.17 -0.44 8.63
N CYS A 464 9.30 -1.13 8.40
CA CYS A 464 10.11 -1.69 9.48
C CYS A 464 10.73 -0.61 10.39
N ARG A 465 10.97 0.61 9.85
CA ARG A 465 11.49 1.76 10.58
C ARG A 465 10.39 2.67 11.14
N SER A 466 9.38 2.98 10.33
CA SER A 466 8.40 4.02 10.66
C SER A 466 7.03 3.48 11.11
N GLY A 467 6.82 2.17 11.07
CA GLY A 467 5.52 1.51 11.21
C GLY A 467 4.72 1.57 9.90
N GLN A 468 3.68 0.74 9.78
CA GLN A 468 2.86 0.64 8.57
C GLN A 468 2.31 2.01 8.13
N ASN A 469 2.41 2.26 6.82
CA ASN A 469 1.96 3.52 6.22
C ASN A 469 1.50 3.29 4.76
N ILE A 470 1.12 4.38 4.08
CA ILE A 470 0.72 4.33 2.66
C ILE A 470 1.93 4.04 1.76
N VAL A 471 1.68 3.40 0.62
CA VAL A 471 2.72 2.94 -0.33
C VAL A 471 3.69 4.04 -0.75
N VAL A 472 3.19 5.23 -1.03
CA VAL A 472 4.00 6.38 -1.46
C VAL A 472 5.01 6.82 -0.38
N ARG A 473 4.68 6.62 0.90
CA ARG A 473 5.62 6.92 2.00
C ARG A 473 6.74 5.90 2.08
N ALA A 474 6.43 4.61 1.89
CA ALA A 474 7.46 3.57 1.81
C ALA A 474 8.42 3.84 0.64
N ILE A 475 7.92 4.23 -0.52
CA ILE A 475 8.73 4.66 -1.67
C ILE A 475 9.62 5.84 -1.30
N ASN A 476 9.06 6.87 -0.63
CA ASN A 476 9.84 8.02 -0.20
C ASN A 476 11.00 7.65 0.74
N GLU A 477 10.72 6.82 1.74
CA GLU A 477 11.76 6.39 2.68
C GLU A 477 12.86 5.58 1.99
N GLY A 478 12.51 4.72 1.03
CA GLY A 478 13.48 4.02 0.20
C GLY A 478 14.37 4.97 -0.61
N ARG A 479 13.78 6.02 -1.20
CA ARG A 479 14.51 7.06 -1.94
C ARG A 479 15.47 7.85 -1.04
N GLU A 480 14.96 8.32 0.11
CA GLU A 480 15.76 9.08 1.06
C GLU A 480 16.91 8.25 1.67
N ALA A 481 16.64 6.97 2.01
CA ALA A 481 17.66 6.04 2.48
C ALA A 481 18.74 5.77 1.41
N ALA A 482 18.35 5.60 0.15
CA ALA A 482 19.29 5.44 -0.96
C ALA A 482 20.22 6.65 -1.07
N ARG A 483 19.68 7.86 -0.97
CA ARG A 483 20.50 9.09 -0.95
C ARG A 483 21.46 9.14 0.23
N SER A 484 21.02 8.70 1.40
CA SER A 484 21.87 8.64 2.60
C SER A 484 23.01 7.63 2.44
N ILE A 485 22.70 6.43 1.92
CA ILE A 485 23.70 5.39 1.64
C ILE A 485 24.70 5.88 0.60
N ASP A 486 24.24 6.48 -0.51
CA ASP A 486 25.14 7.02 -1.54
C ASP A 486 26.08 8.09 -0.97
N ARG A 487 25.55 9.01 -0.12
CA ARG A 487 26.38 10.00 0.57
C ARG A 487 27.37 9.37 1.54
N HIS A 488 26.97 8.34 2.27
CA HIS A 488 27.84 7.60 3.19
C HIS A 488 29.01 6.94 2.45
N LEU A 489 28.74 6.30 1.31
CA LEU A 489 29.72 5.55 0.54
C LEU A 489 30.61 6.43 -0.35
N MET A 490 30.08 7.56 -0.85
CA MET A 490 30.76 8.41 -1.86
C MET A 490 31.13 9.80 -1.34
N GLY A 491 30.77 10.15 -0.10
CA GLY A 491 30.99 11.48 0.50
C GLY A 491 29.99 12.54 0.06
N SER A 492 29.31 12.35 -1.07
CA SER A 492 28.27 13.24 -1.60
C SER A 492 27.24 12.43 -2.39
N SER A 493 26.09 13.02 -2.70
CA SER A 493 25.06 12.35 -3.50
C SER A 493 24.41 13.31 -4.48
N VAL A 494 24.17 12.84 -5.70
CA VAL A 494 23.39 13.54 -6.74
C VAL A 494 21.91 13.09 -6.75
N LEU A 495 21.55 12.13 -5.90
CA LEU A 495 20.17 11.70 -5.77
C LEU A 495 19.30 12.81 -5.16
N PRO A 496 18.07 12.97 -5.63
CA PRO A 496 17.13 13.97 -5.10
C PRO A 496 16.80 13.69 -3.64
N GLY A 497 16.57 14.76 -2.88
CA GLY A 497 16.19 14.71 -1.46
C GLY A 497 14.74 14.94 -1.24
#